data_0480958eddce1cb72bd02135b1dc6911
#
_entry.id   0480958eddce1cb72bd02135b1dc6911
#
_cell.length_a   1.000
_cell.length_b   1.000
_cell.length_c   1.000
_cell.angle_alpha   90.00
_cell.angle_beta   90.00
_cell.angle_gamma   90.00
#
_symmetry.space_group_name_H-M   'P 1'
#
loop_
_entity.id
_entity.type
_entity.pdbx_description
1 polymer ?
#
loop_
_entity_poly.entity_id
_entity_poly.type
_entity_poly.pdbx_seq_one_letter_code
_entity_poly.pdbx_strand_id
1 'polypeptide(L)'
;MADETTTVPQPQWDGRGWLDTGPRDVLRDQQNPDLLTPPPTDAGTLPNLRFSFSDAHTRIERGGWTREVTQRELPIATELAGVDMALEPGAYRELHWHKQSEWAYVLRGSCRISAVDQEGRTFLDDVRAGDLWFFPQGVPHHIQALDEGVEFLLVFDDGAFSENGTFLISDFFAHTPREVLAKNFGWTPEQLERLPEREKYIFAGQVPPPLEQDRVISPTGDVPRTFSHRMLAQEPQRFPGGRVRVADVSNFAASTTICAALVEIDPGGLRELHWHPTDDEWQYYISGQGRMGVFASSGLARTFDFRAGDVGYVPFAYGHYIENLGSEPLVFLEMFRKPRFEDISLAQWMALTPAQVVADTLNLPREMVEALPKVKRSVVG
;
A
#
# COMPACT_ATOMS: atom_id res chain seq x y z
N MET A 1 17.28 -24.35 -33.03
CA MET A 1 16.91 -23.84 -31.70
C MET A 1 15.70 -24.63 -31.31
N ALA A 2 15.83 -25.49 -30.33
CA ALA A 2 14.75 -26.33 -29.85
C ALA A 2 13.69 -25.40 -29.25
N ASP A 3 12.48 -25.54 -29.74
CA ASP A 3 11.27 -25.01 -29.14
C ASP A 3 11.16 -25.67 -27.76
N GLU A 4 11.59 -24.95 -26.72
CA GLU A 4 11.21 -25.31 -25.35
C GLU A 4 9.71 -25.02 -25.26
N THR A 5 8.91 -25.98 -25.66
CA THR A 5 7.50 -26.02 -25.30
C THR A 5 7.44 -26.06 -23.78
N THR A 6 7.41 -24.90 -23.17
CA THR A 6 7.07 -24.74 -21.77
C THR A 6 5.70 -25.37 -21.59
N THR A 7 5.66 -26.57 -21.04
CA THR A 7 4.42 -27.28 -20.73
C THR A 7 3.73 -26.44 -19.66
N VAL A 8 2.72 -25.67 -20.04
CA VAL A 8 1.86 -24.97 -19.10
C VAL A 8 1.11 -26.01 -18.27
N PRO A 9 1.18 -25.96 -16.94
CA PRO A 9 0.38 -26.82 -16.10
C PRO A 9 -1.10 -26.71 -16.49
N GLN A 10 -1.76 -27.85 -16.59
CA GLN A 10 -3.20 -27.87 -16.83
C GLN A 10 -3.94 -28.00 -15.50
N PRO A 11 -5.11 -27.34 -15.35
CA PRO A 11 -5.96 -27.52 -14.18
C PRO A 11 -6.24 -29.01 -13.96
N GLN A 12 -6.12 -29.49 -12.74
CA GLN A 12 -6.39 -30.87 -12.38
C GLN A 12 -7.58 -30.96 -11.43
N TRP A 13 -8.48 -31.89 -11.75
CA TRP A 13 -9.61 -32.22 -10.89
C TRP A 13 -9.64 -33.73 -10.68
N ASP A 14 -9.71 -34.18 -9.42
CA ASP A 14 -9.66 -35.58 -9.03
C ASP A 14 -8.49 -36.39 -9.65
N GLY A 15 -7.32 -35.74 -9.81
CA GLY A 15 -6.15 -36.38 -10.41
C GLY A 15 -6.28 -36.63 -11.91
N ARG A 16 -7.32 -36.14 -12.53
CA ARG A 16 -7.52 -36.20 -13.99
C ARG A 16 -7.20 -34.82 -14.58
N GLY A 17 -6.32 -34.79 -15.56
CA GLY A 17 -6.04 -33.57 -16.31
C GLY A 17 -7.25 -33.11 -17.10
N TRP A 18 -7.57 -31.81 -17.05
CA TRP A 18 -8.52 -31.17 -17.93
C TRP A 18 -7.79 -30.50 -19.08
N LEU A 19 -8.37 -30.57 -20.26
CA LEU A 19 -7.96 -29.73 -21.35
C LEU A 19 -8.64 -28.35 -21.17
N ASP A 20 -7.84 -27.34 -20.98
CA ASP A 20 -8.34 -25.97 -21.07
C ASP A 20 -8.62 -25.67 -22.55
N THR A 21 -9.87 -25.44 -22.87
CA THR A 21 -10.32 -25.18 -24.23
C THR A 21 -10.28 -23.69 -24.60
N GLY A 22 -9.95 -22.83 -23.65
CA GLY A 22 -9.83 -21.38 -23.87
C GLY A 22 -8.47 -20.96 -24.42
N PRO A 23 -8.37 -19.73 -24.95
CA PRO A 23 -7.07 -19.14 -25.23
C PRO A 23 -6.22 -19.07 -23.95
N ARG A 24 -4.93 -19.42 -24.07
CA ARG A 24 -3.98 -19.44 -22.97
C ARG A 24 -2.94 -18.34 -23.15
N ASP A 25 -2.66 -17.63 -22.06
CA ASP A 25 -1.50 -16.76 -21.91
C ASP A 25 -0.51 -17.41 -20.96
N VAL A 26 0.55 -18.01 -21.53
CA VAL A 26 1.54 -18.81 -20.78
C VAL A 26 2.22 -17.99 -19.67
N LEU A 27 2.52 -16.72 -19.95
CA LEU A 27 3.17 -15.85 -18.96
C LEU A 27 2.23 -15.53 -17.80
N ARG A 28 0.97 -15.29 -18.08
CA ARG A 28 -0.07 -15.09 -17.06
C ARG A 28 -0.31 -16.33 -16.22
N ASP A 29 -0.38 -17.48 -16.85
CA ASP A 29 -0.54 -18.76 -16.17
C ASP A 29 0.63 -19.03 -15.22
N GLN A 30 1.86 -18.74 -15.62
CA GLN A 30 3.04 -18.84 -14.77
C GLN A 30 3.05 -17.84 -13.61
N GLN A 31 2.47 -16.67 -13.81
CA GLN A 31 2.32 -15.64 -12.75
C GLN A 31 1.21 -15.97 -11.76
N ASN A 32 0.25 -16.81 -12.14
CA ASN A 32 -0.93 -17.18 -11.34
C ASN A 32 -1.08 -18.70 -11.23
N PRO A 33 -0.09 -19.41 -10.69
CA PRO A 33 -0.10 -20.89 -10.64
C PRO A 33 -1.25 -21.46 -9.82
N ASP A 34 -1.73 -20.73 -8.80
CA ASP A 34 -2.88 -21.07 -7.95
C ASP A 34 -4.20 -21.11 -8.74
N LEU A 35 -4.33 -20.37 -9.82
CA LEU A 35 -5.51 -20.44 -10.69
C LEU A 35 -5.54 -21.69 -11.56
N LEU A 36 -4.38 -22.29 -11.82
CA LEU A 36 -4.26 -23.53 -12.60
C LEU A 36 -4.35 -24.77 -11.74
N THR A 37 -3.75 -24.70 -10.55
CA THR A 37 -3.71 -25.82 -9.60
C THR A 37 -3.94 -25.28 -8.19
N PRO A 38 -5.19 -24.93 -7.86
CA PRO A 38 -5.50 -24.38 -6.55
C PRO A 38 -5.14 -25.38 -5.43
N PRO A 39 -4.65 -24.90 -4.28
CA PRO A 39 -4.39 -25.75 -3.13
C PRO A 39 -5.66 -26.48 -2.67
N PRO A 40 -5.53 -27.65 -2.01
CA PRO A 40 -6.70 -28.39 -1.49
C PRO A 40 -7.54 -27.62 -0.45
N THR A 41 -6.97 -26.58 0.12
CA THR A 41 -7.61 -25.67 1.08
C THR A 41 -8.46 -24.58 0.43
N ASP A 42 -8.40 -24.45 -0.89
CA ASP A 42 -9.15 -23.44 -1.65
C ASP A 42 -10.54 -23.98 -2.01
N ALA A 43 -11.59 -23.41 -1.41
CA ALA A 43 -12.96 -23.71 -1.76
C ALA A 43 -13.45 -22.91 -3.00
N GLY A 44 -12.65 -21.94 -3.48
CA GLY A 44 -12.89 -21.20 -4.73
C GLY A 44 -14.10 -20.26 -4.75
N THR A 45 -14.71 -20.00 -3.60
CA THR A 45 -16.01 -19.29 -3.52
C THR A 45 -15.90 -17.85 -3.05
N LEU A 46 -14.75 -17.41 -2.57
CA LEU A 46 -14.51 -16.00 -2.26
C LEU A 46 -14.28 -15.18 -3.54
N PRO A 47 -14.67 -13.89 -3.56
CA PRO A 47 -14.33 -13.01 -4.67
C PRO A 47 -12.80 -12.90 -4.82
N ASN A 48 -12.37 -12.29 -5.93
CA ASN A 48 -10.97 -11.98 -6.11
C ASN A 48 -10.51 -10.95 -5.06
N LEU A 49 -9.45 -11.28 -4.32
CA LEU A 49 -8.84 -10.41 -3.29
C LEU A 49 -7.42 -9.96 -3.69
N ARG A 50 -7.05 -10.11 -4.97
CA ARG A 50 -5.72 -9.80 -5.49
C ARG A 50 -5.78 -9.02 -6.77
N PHE A 51 -4.87 -8.05 -6.93
CA PHE A 51 -4.61 -7.35 -8.18
C PHE A 51 -3.11 -7.04 -8.30
N SER A 52 -2.59 -6.88 -9.52
CA SER A 52 -1.19 -6.48 -9.73
C SER A 52 -1.12 -5.08 -10.34
N PHE A 53 -0.26 -4.21 -9.81
CA PHE A 53 0.02 -2.92 -10.44
C PHE A 53 0.53 -3.04 -11.88
N SER A 54 1.14 -4.18 -12.23
CA SER A 54 1.57 -4.44 -13.61
C SER A 54 0.41 -4.53 -14.60
N ASP A 55 -0.79 -4.80 -14.11
CA ASP A 55 -2.03 -4.89 -14.91
C ASP A 55 -2.81 -3.57 -14.93
N ALA A 56 -2.41 -2.60 -14.09
CA ALA A 56 -3.04 -1.29 -14.05
C ALA A 56 -2.65 -0.43 -15.25
N HIS A 57 -3.58 0.42 -15.68
CA HIS A 57 -3.26 1.44 -16.68
C HIS A 57 -2.12 2.34 -16.20
N THR A 58 -1.14 2.59 -17.08
CA THR A 58 -0.04 3.49 -16.79
C THR A 58 -0.26 4.82 -17.48
N ARG A 59 -0.43 5.90 -16.71
CA ARG A 59 -0.36 7.26 -17.21
C ARG A 59 1.11 7.67 -17.26
N ILE A 60 1.61 8.01 -18.45
CA ILE A 60 3.01 8.41 -18.68
C ILE A 60 3.03 9.90 -18.99
N GLU A 61 3.85 10.64 -18.26
CA GLU A 61 4.05 12.08 -18.39
C GLU A 61 5.53 12.41 -18.61
N ARG A 62 5.79 13.66 -19.03
CA ARG A 62 7.18 14.12 -19.15
C ARG A 62 7.77 14.41 -17.77
N GLY A 63 8.36 13.43 -17.15
CA GLY A 63 8.97 13.51 -15.81
C GLY A 63 8.61 12.34 -14.91
N GLY A 64 7.80 11.40 -15.39
CA GLY A 64 7.46 10.22 -14.61
C GLY A 64 6.21 9.49 -15.10
N TRP A 65 5.71 8.61 -14.26
CA TRP A 65 4.52 7.84 -14.54
C TRP A 65 3.74 7.54 -13.25
N THR A 66 2.48 7.12 -13.41
CA THR A 66 1.62 6.69 -12.32
C THR A 66 0.71 5.54 -12.74
N ARG A 67 0.36 4.70 -11.77
CA ARG A 67 -0.63 3.61 -11.86
C ARG A 67 -1.51 3.65 -10.64
N GLU A 68 -2.80 3.39 -10.80
CA GLU A 68 -3.72 3.31 -9.66
C GLU A 68 -4.38 1.93 -9.58
N VAL A 69 -4.59 1.45 -8.35
CA VAL A 69 -5.39 0.28 -7.99
C VAL A 69 -6.44 0.74 -6.98
N THR A 70 -7.65 0.90 -7.46
CA THR A 70 -8.81 1.39 -6.72
C THR A 70 -9.90 0.33 -6.70
N GLN A 71 -11.06 0.63 -6.15
CA GLN A 71 -12.21 -0.28 -6.25
C GLN A 71 -12.66 -0.54 -7.71
N ARG A 72 -12.17 0.21 -8.69
CA ARG A 72 -12.41 -0.04 -10.11
C ARG A 72 -11.63 -1.28 -10.59
N GLU A 73 -10.36 -1.42 -10.17
CA GLU A 73 -9.47 -2.54 -10.50
C GLU A 73 -9.69 -3.73 -9.55
N LEU A 74 -9.95 -3.45 -8.29
CA LEU A 74 -10.19 -4.43 -7.22
C LEU A 74 -11.50 -4.09 -6.50
N PRO A 75 -12.68 -4.53 -7.00
CA PRO A 75 -13.99 -4.07 -6.53
C PRO A 75 -14.29 -4.28 -5.04
N ILE A 76 -13.60 -5.21 -4.38
CA ILE A 76 -13.73 -5.45 -2.94
C ILE A 76 -13.04 -4.36 -2.11
N ALA A 77 -12.05 -3.65 -2.67
CA ALA A 77 -11.26 -2.64 -1.97
C ALA A 77 -12.03 -1.31 -1.86
N THR A 78 -12.99 -1.24 -0.95
CA THR A 78 -13.87 -0.08 -0.78
C THR A 78 -13.34 0.97 0.19
N GLU A 79 -12.41 0.61 1.07
CA GLU A 79 -11.93 1.50 2.13
C GLU A 79 -10.61 2.21 1.78
N LEU A 80 -9.76 1.57 1.00
CA LEU A 80 -8.44 2.08 0.63
C LEU A 80 -8.19 1.91 -0.87
N ALA A 81 -7.45 2.85 -1.45
CA ALA A 81 -6.93 2.78 -2.80
C ALA A 81 -5.43 3.05 -2.81
N GLY A 82 -4.71 2.43 -3.74
CA GLY A 82 -3.27 2.60 -3.90
C GLY A 82 -2.88 3.23 -5.22
N VAL A 83 -1.81 4.02 -5.21
CA VAL A 83 -1.17 4.59 -6.40
C VAL A 83 0.33 4.30 -6.32
N ASP A 84 0.87 3.73 -7.38
CA ASP A 84 2.31 3.57 -7.58
C ASP A 84 2.78 4.67 -8.55
N MET A 85 3.70 5.50 -8.10
CA MET A 85 4.17 6.66 -8.85
C MET A 85 5.69 6.72 -8.88
N ALA A 86 6.24 7.07 -10.04
CA ALA A 86 7.67 7.33 -10.19
C ALA A 86 7.90 8.70 -10.81
N LEU A 87 8.90 9.42 -10.28
CA LEU A 87 9.37 10.70 -10.80
C LEU A 87 10.84 10.59 -11.19
N GLU A 88 11.16 11.08 -12.39
CA GLU A 88 12.54 11.22 -12.85
C GLU A 88 13.31 12.26 -11.99
N PRO A 89 14.67 12.26 -11.99
CA PRO A 89 15.45 13.24 -11.25
C PRO A 89 14.98 14.67 -11.49
N GLY A 90 14.67 15.38 -10.40
CA GLY A 90 14.20 16.78 -10.41
C GLY A 90 12.75 16.98 -10.86
N ALA A 91 12.05 15.93 -11.30
CA ALA A 91 10.65 16.05 -11.72
C ALA A 91 9.71 16.31 -10.54
N TYR A 92 8.56 16.87 -10.85
CA TYR A 92 7.53 17.24 -9.89
C TYR A 92 6.24 16.45 -10.09
N ARG A 93 5.63 16.05 -8.98
CA ARG A 93 4.18 15.98 -8.82
C ARG A 93 3.75 17.38 -8.39
N GLU A 94 2.96 18.07 -9.22
CA GLU A 94 2.71 19.50 -9.05
C GLU A 94 2.03 19.85 -7.70
N LEU A 95 1.97 21.13 -7.38
CA LEU A 95 1.18 21.68 -6.27
C LEU A 95 -0.29 21.27 -6.41
N HIS A 96 -0.79 20.53 -5.44
CA HIS A 96 -2.13 19.94 -5.50
C HIS A 96 -2.71 19.68 -4.11
N TRP A 97 -3.98 19.33 -4.07
CA TRP A 97 -4.68 18.81 -2.90
C TRP A 97 -5.78 17.85 -3.33
N HIS A 98 -6.26 17.05 -2.41
CA HIS A 98 -7.37 16.10 -2.63
C HIS A 98 -8.26 16.00 -1.39
N LYS A 99 -9.44 15.39 -1.54
CA LYS A 99 -10.41 15.23 -0.46
C LYS A 99 -9.99 14.18 0.57
N GLN A 100 -9.20 13.23 0.13
CA GLN A 100 -8.71 12.11 0.93
C GLN A 100 -7.43 12.51 1.69
N SER A 101 -7.17 11.80 2.79
CA SER A 101 -5.82 11.78 3.37
C SER A 101 -4.91 10.93 2.50
N GLU A 102 -3.63 11.32 2.42
CA GLU A 102 -2.59 10.60 1.70
C GLU A 102 -1.57 10.02 2.67
N TRP A 103 -1.36 8.74 2.61
CA TRP A 103 -0.26 8.04 3.24
C TRP A 103 0.70 7.53 2.17
N ALA A 104 1.99 7.59 2.41
CA ALA A 104 2.97 7.19 1.41
C ALA A 104 4.14 6.41 1.99
N TYR A 105 4.72 5.52 1.18
CA TYR A 105 5.95 4.81 1.46
C TYR A 105 6.92 4.92 0.28
N VAL A 106 8.15 5.38 0.53
CA VAL A 106 9.17 5.47 -0.52
C VAL A 106 9.75 4.09 -0.79
N LEU A 107 9.54 3.59 -2.01
CA LEU A 107 10.03 2.28 -2.46
C LEU A 107 11.50 2.36 -2.89
N ARG A 108 11.88 3.43 -3.61
CA ARG A 108 13.21 3.62 -4.18
C ARG A 108 13.53 5.09 -4.36
N GLY A 109 14.82 5.45 -4.25
CA GLY A 109 15.30 6.82 -4.45
C GLY A 109 14.91 7.75 -3.30
N SER A 110 14.75 9.04 -3.62
CA SER A 110 14.46 10.08 -2.64
C SER A 110 13.70 11.25 -3.24
N CYS A 111 12.92 11.94 -2.42
CA CYS A 111 12.18 13.13 -2.83
C CYS A 111 12.08 14.16 -1.71
N ARG A 112 11.87 15.40 -2.10
CA ARG A 112 11.46 16.51 -1.26
C ARG A 112 9.95 16.60 -1.25
N ILE A 113 9.38 16.68 -0.06
CA ILE A 113 7.95 16.86 0.17
C ILE A 113 7.70 18.15 0.92
N SER A 114 6.67 18.89 0.54
CA SER A 114 6.27 20.09 1.25
C SER A 114 4.75 20.21 1.37
N ALA A 115 4.31 20.87 2.42
CA ALA A 115 2.91 21.15 2.66
C ALA A 115 2.72 22.48 3.42
N VAL A 116 1.54 23.05 3.32
CA VAL A 116 1.12 24.21 4.11
C VAL A 116 -0.24 23.91 4.72
N ASP A 117 -0.38 24.06 6.03
CA ASP A 117 -1.65 23.83 6.71
C ASP A 117 -2.58 25.06 6.67
N GLN A 118 -3.78 24.91 7.21
CA GLN A 118 -4.81 25.98 7.21
C GLN A 118 -4.45 27.21 8.05
N GLU A 119 -3.47 27.09 8.96
CA GLU A 119 -2.93 28.22 9.73
C GLU A 119 -1.73 28.88 9.04
N GLY A 120 -1.36 28.42 7.85
CA GLY A 120 -0.20 28.89 7.10
C GLY A 120 1.13 28.41 7.65
N ARG A 121 1.16 27.36 8.47
CA ARG A 121 2.38 26.72 8.95
C ARG A 121 2.95 25.83 7.87
N THR A 122 4.28 25.85 7.73
CA THR A 122 4.97 25.12 6.68
C THR A 122 5.50 23.77 7.15
N PHE A 123 5.60 22.84 6.22
CA PHE A 123 6.32 21.58 6.34
C PHE A 123 7.22 21.39 5.12
N LEU A 124 8.46 21.01 5.34
CA LEU A 124 9.42 20.69 4.29
C LEU A 124 10.39 19.63 4.81
N ASP A 125 10.53 18.52 4.07
CA ASP A 125 11.45 17.43 4.43
C ASP A 125 11.92 16.67 3.19
N ASP A 126 13.13 16.08 3.27
CA ASP A 126 13.64 15.12 2.30
C ASP A 126 13.45 13.70 2.84
N VAL A 127 12.75 12.85 2.09
CA VAL A 127 12.47 11.46 2.42
C VAL A 127 13.11 10.52 1.39
N ARG A 128 13.45 9.31 1.82
CA ARG A 128 14.14 8.31 1.02
C ARG A 128 13.54 6.91 1.20
N ALA A 129 14.02 5.95 0.44
CA ALA A 129 13.57 4.57 0.51
C ALA A 129 13.39 4.07 1.95
N GLY A 130 12.20 3.58 2.27
CA GLY A 130 11.80 3.13 3.61
C GLY A 130 11.25 4.21 4.53
N ASP A 131 11.21 5.47 4.12
CA ASP A 131 10.55 6.55 4.84
C ASP A 131 9.07 6.66 4.43
N LEU A 132 8.27 7.26 5.31
CA LEU A 132 6.84 7.53 5.12
C LEU A 132 6.56 9.02 5.14
N TRP A 133 5.41 9.39 4.55
CA TRP A 133 4.75 10.65 4.87
C TRP A 133 3.23 10.47 4.98
N PHE A 134 2.59 11.44 5.62
CA PHE A 134 1.14 11.52 5.72
C PHE A 134 0.68 12.97 5.56
N PHE A 135 -0.16 13.21 4.55
CA PHE A 135 -0.82 14.50 4.37
C PHE A 135 -2.30 14.37 4.74
N PRO A 136 -2.78 15.19 5.70
CA PRO A 136 -4.21 15.23 6.02
C PRO A 136 -5.04 15.68 4.83
N GLN A 137 -6.30 15.27 4.80
CA GLN A 137 -7.25 15.68 3.76
C GLN A 137 -7.27 17.20 3.54
N GLY A 138 -7.28 17.63 2.27
CA GLY A 138 -7.36 19.02 1.88
C GLY A 138 -6.10 19.85 2.07
N VAL A 139 -5.04 19.32 2.66
CA VAL A 139 -3.76 20.01 2.85
C VAL A 139 -3.02 20.11 1.51
N PRO A 140 -2.73 21.34 1.00
CA PRO A 140 -1.98 21.50 -0.24
C PRO A 140 -0.52 21.10 -0.05
N HIS A 141 -0.01 20.36 -1.05
CA HIS A 141 1.33 19.81 -1.01
C HIS A 141 1.93 19.62 -2.41
N HIS A 142 3.22 19.29 -2.48
CA HIS A 142 3.88 18.82 -3.69
C HIS A 142 4.99 17.82 -3.36
N ILE A 143 5.41 17.08 -4.37
CA ILE A 143 6.51 16.14 -4.30
C ILE A 143 7.49 16.44 -5.42
N GLN A 144 8.78 16.52 -5.10
CA GLN A 144 9.84 16.71 -6.08
C GLN A 144 10.92 15.66 -5.90
N ALA A 145 11.23 14.93 -6.97
CA ALA A 145 12.32 13.94 -6.95
C ALA A 145 13.68 14.63 -6.75
N LEU A 146 14.56 14.01 -5.98
CA LEU A 146 15.95 14.41 -5.85
C LEU A 146 16.80 13.83 -6.99
N ASP A 147 18.11 13.76 -6.82
CA ASP A 147 19.08 13.46 -7.87
C ASP A 147 19.02 12.01 -8.42
N GLU A 148 18.48 11.07 -7.65
CA GLU A 148 18.31 9.67 -8.07
C GLU A 148 16.92 9.38 -8.67
N GLY A 149 16.02 10.36 -8.65
CA GLY A 149 14.61 10.11 -8.90
C GLY A 149 13.95 9.42 -7.69
N VAL A 150 12.68 9.07 -7.81
CA VAL A 150 11.93 8.42 -6.74
C VAL A 150 10.82 7.55 -7.28
N GLU A 151 10.57 6.43 -6.60
CA GLU A 151 9.36 5.61 -6.76
C GLU A 151 8.73 5.43 -5.38
N PHE A 152 7.44 5.63 -5.28
CA PHE A 152 6.71 5.58 -4.02
C PHE A 152 5.28 5.07 -4.21
N LEU A 153 4.81 4.40 -3.18
CA LEU A 153 3.43 3.98 -3.03
C LEU A 153 2.67 5.06 -2.27
N LEU A 154 1.54 5.50 -2.82
CA LEU A 154 0.54 6.32 -2.14
C LEU A 154 -0.65 5.44 -1.75
N VAL A 155 -1.25 5.72 -0.60
CA VAL A 155 -2.48 5.06 -0.15
C VAL A 155 -3.45 6.11 0.37
N PHE A 156 -4.67 6.06 -0.13
CA PHE A 156 -5.74 6.99 0.15
C PHE A 156 -6.85 6.31 0.96
N ASP A 157 -7.44 7.03 1.91
CA ASP A 157 -8.51 6.56 2.80
C ASP A 157 -9.91 6.51 2.14
N ASP A 158 -9.95 6.14 0.86
CA ASP A 158 -11.16 6.00 0.04
C ASP A 158 -10.90 5.04 -1.12
N GLY A 159 -11.56 3.91 -1.14
CA GLY A 159 -11.42 2.94 -2.25
C GLY A 159 -11.87 3.47 -3.61
N ALA A 160 -12.72 4.50 -3.62
CA ALA A 160 -13.18 5.19 -4.84
C ALA A 160 -12.26 6.34 -5.29
N PHE A 161 -11.09 6.49 -4.67
CA PHE A 161 -10.10 7.49 -5.09
C PHE A 161 -9.83 7.43 -6.59
N SER A 162 -9.55 8.58 -7.19
CA SER A 162 -9.07 8.67 -8.58
C SER A 162 -8.11 9.84 -8.69
N GLU A 163 -6.97 9.62 -9.32
CA GLU A 163 -5.99 10.66 -9.66
C GLU A 163 -6.62 11.81 -10.47
N ASN A 164 -7.64 11.51 -11.28
CA ASN A 164 -8.38 12.53 -12.03
C ASN A 164 -9.27 13.41 -11.16
N GLY A 165 -9.50 13.04 -9.90
CA GLY A 165 -10.23 13.83 -8.90
C GLY A 165 -9.34 14.77 -8.07
N THR A 166 -8.04 14.77 -8.32
CA THR A 166 -7.07 15.65 -7.64
C THR A 166 -7.20 17.08 -8.12
N PHE A 167 -7.16 18.03 -7.19
CA PHE A 167 -7.20 19.48 -7.49
C PHE A 167 -5.79 19.99 -7.75
N LEU A 168 -5.50 20.33 -8.99
CA LEU A 168 -4.19 20.78 -9.43
C LEU A 168 -4.18 22.31 -9.52
N ILE A 169 -3.10 22.98 -9.07
CA ILE A 169 -3.01 24.44 -9.12
C ILE A 169 -3.01 24.96 -10.55
N SER A 170 -2.37 24.24 -11.48
CA SER A 170 -2.32 24.64 -12.89
C SER A 170 -3.72 24.58 -13.53
N ASP A 171 -4.51 23.56 -13.21
CA ASP A 171 -5.88 23.40 -13.68
C ASP A 171 -6.81 24.45 -13.06
N PHE A 172 -6.67 24.71 -11.76
CA PHE A 172 -7.42 25.76 -11.08
C PHE A 172 -7.18 27.14 -11.72
N PHE A 173 -5.92 27.44 -12.05
CA PHE A 173 -5.58 28.72 -12.70
C PHE A 173 -6.09 28.79 -14.14
N ALA A 174 -6.04 27.68 -14.87
CA ALA A 174 -6.57 27.61 -16.25
C ALA A 174 -8.08 27.87 -16.31
N HIS A 175 -8.81 27.53 -15.25
CA HIS A 175 -10.27 27.69 -15.15
C HIS A 175 -10.71 28.89 -14.30
N THR A 176 -9.77 29.75 -13.87
CA THR A 176 -10.08 31.00 -13.13
C THR A 176 -9.97 32.20 -14.06
N PRO A 177 -10.99 33.11 -14.11
CA PRO A 177 -10.92 34.30 -14.94
C PRO A 177 -9.67 35.14 -14.67
N ARG A 178 -9.00 35.60 -15.73
CA ARG A 178 -7.72 36.32 -15.64
C ARG A 178 -7.82 37.61 -14.78
N GLU A 179 -8.94 38.31 -14.86
CA GLU A 179 -9.19 39.51 -14.02
C GLU A 179 -9.31 39.19 -12.53
N VAL A 180 -9.80 37.98 -12.19
CA VAL A 180 -9.85 37.47 -10.80
C VAL A 180 -8.45 37.19 -10.29
N LEU A 181 -7.63 36.49 -11.10
CA LEU A 181 -6.23 36.22 -10.78
C LEU A 181 -5.41 37.52 -10.64
N ALA A 182 -5.58 38.46 -11.59
CA ALA A 182 -4.94 39.78 -11.52
C ALA A 182 -5.27 40.51 -10.22
N LYS A 183 -6.54 40.53 -9.85
CA LYS A 183 -7.01 41.17 -8.60
C LYS A 183 -6.50 40.48 -7.35
N ASN A 184 -6.49 39.15 -7.34
CA ASN A 184 -6.09 38.36 -6.16
C ASN A 184 -4.58 38.47 -5.88
N PHE A 185 -3.75 38.43 -6.93
CA PHE A 185 -2.30 38.40 -6.81
C PHE A 185 -1.60 39.73 -7.10
N GLY A 186 -2.31 40.71 -7.62
CA GLY A 186 -1.71 41.97 -8.09
C GLY A 186 -0.86 41.82 -9.36
N TRP A 187 -1.10 40.76 -10.15
CA TRP A 187 -0.32 40.47 -11.34
C TRP A 187 -0.78 41.28 -12.55
N THR A 188 0.21 41.59 -13.43
CA THR A 188 -0.06 42.25 -14.70
C THR A 188 -0.58 41.29 -15.76
N PRO A 189 -1.24 41.76 -16.83
CA PRO A 189 -1.66 40.92 -17.95
C PRO A 189 -0.50 40.09 -18.54
N GLU A 190 0.68 40.66 -18.70
CA GLU A 190 1.86 39.99 -19.26
C GLU A 190 2.38 38.85 -18.34
N GLN A 191 2.23 39.00 -17.02
CA GLN A 191 2.55 37.93 -16.06
C GLN A 191 1.54 36.81 -16.15
N LEU A 192 0.26 37.10 -16.34
CA LEU A 192 -0.82 36.12 -16.48
C LEU A 192 -0.72 35.32 -17.79
N GLU A 193 -0.15 35.86 -18.86
CA GLU A 193 0.08 35.16 -20.13
C GLU A 193 1.04 33.95 -19.97
N ARG A 194 1.87 33.96 -18.93
CA ARG A 194 2.83 32.86 -18.64
C ARG A 194 2.22 31.67 -17.91
N LEU A 195 0.99 31.80 -17.39
CA LEU A 195 0.32 30.75 -16.67
C LEU A 195 0.00 29.56 -17.61
N PRO A 196 0.07 28.33 -17.11
CA PRO A 196 -0.32 27.17 -17.90
C PRO A 196 -1.81 27.27 -18.31
N GLU A 197 -2.11 26.80 -19.50
CA GLU A 197 -3.48 26.77 -20.05
C GLU A 197 -4.21 25.47 -19.74
N ARG A 198 -3.51 24.48 -19.16
CA ARG A 198 -4.00 23.16 -18.80
C ARG A 198 -3.20 22.60 -17.63
N GLU A 199 -3.70 21.51 -17.06
CA GLU A 199 -3.00 20.76 -16.01
C GLU A 199 -1.58 20.36 -16.43
N LYS A 200 -0.66 20.35 -15.47
CA LYS A 200 0.72 19.85 -15.64
C LYS A 200 0.90 18.46 -15.05
N TYR A 201 0.25 18.16 -13.96
CA TYR A 201 0.18 16.88 -13.26
C TYR A 201 1.55 16.37 -12.79
N ILE A 202 2.32 15.69 -13.66
CA ILE A 202 3.73 15.33 -13.47
C ILE A 202 4.53 16.04 -14.57
N PHE A 203 5.61 16.71 -14.21
CA PHE A 203 6.43 17.41 -15.19
C PHE A 203 7.91 17.45 -14.82
N ALA A 204 8.76 17.47 -15.84
CA ALA A 204 10.21 17.56 -15.68
C ALA A 204 10.63 18.89 -15.02
N GLY A 205 11.62 18.83 -14.16
CA GLY A 205 12.23 19.97 -13.50
C GLY A 205 13.74 19.78 -13.31
N GLN A 206 14.32 20.60 -12.46
CA GLN A 206 15.72 20.49 -12.07
C GLN A 206 15.79 19.97 -10.64
N VAL A 207 16.84 19.21 -10.32
CA VAL A 207 17.11 18.78 -8.95
C VAL A 207 17.17 19.99 -8.02
N PRO A 208 16.44 19.98 -6.90
CA PRO A 208 16.39 21.13 -6.00
C PRO A 208 17.74 21.35 -5.30
N PRO A 209 18.03 22.59 -4.83
CA PRO A 209 19.19 22.86 -4.01
C PRO A 209 19.08 22.12 -2.65
N PRO A 210 20.13 22.15 -1.81
CA PRO A 210 20.04 21.62 -0.44
C PRO A 210 18.82 22.14 0.31
N LEU A 211 18.20 21.29 1.14
CA LEU A 211 16.93 21.53 1.84
C LEU A 211 16.82 22.91 2.51
N GLU A 212 17.89 23.36 3.17
CA GLU A 212 17.92 24.62 3.90
C GLU A 212 17.81 25.86 2.98
N GLN A 213 18.14 25.73 1.70
CA GLN A 213 18.01 26.83 0.73
C GLN A 213 16.59 26.96 0.17
N ASP A 214 15.81 25.86 0.20
CA ASP A 214 14.41 25.85 -0.23
C ASP A 214 13.44 26.16 0.91
N ARG A 215 13.93 26.22 2.15
CA ARG A 215 13.09 26.45 3.32
C ARG A 215 12.48 27.84 3.30
N VAL A 216 11.16 27.91 3.27
CA VAL A 216 10.39 29.15 3.43
C VAL A 216 10.00 29.30 4.89
N ILE A 217 10.39 30.40 5.53
CA ILE A 217 10.03 30.72 6.91
C ILE A 217 8.64 31.30 6.93
N SER A 218 7.68 30.57 7.50
CA SER A 218 6.33 31.10 7.72
C SER A 218 6.27 32.02 8.93
N PRO A 219 5.52 33.13 8.88
CA PRO A 219 5.24 33.96 10.05
C PRO A 219 4.53 33.20 11.19
N THR A 220 3.84 32.11 10.86
CA THR A 220 3.11 31.24 11.81
C THR A 220 3.91 30.00 12.24
N GLY A 221 5.13 29.83 11.69
CA GLY A 221 6.05 28.76 12.03
C GLY A 221 5.81 27.46 11.27
N ASP A 222 6.35 26.38 11.80
CA ASP A 222 6.23 25.04 11.23
C ASP A 222 5.00 24.29 11.79
N VAL A 223 4.55 23.25 11.07
CA VAL A 223 3.46 22.36 11.54
C VAL A 223 3.83 21.73 12.89
N PRO A 224 2.86 21.56 13.83
CA PRO A 224 3.15 21.07 15.18
C PRO A 224 3.49 19.57 15.24
N ARG A 225 3.19 18.83 14.18
CA ARG A 225 3.50 17.42 14.01
C ARG A 225 4.14 17.22 12.67
N THR A 226 5.28 16.56 12.63
CA THR A 226 5.93 16.22 11.34
C THR A 226 5.01 15.35 10.50
N PHE A 227 4.97 15.59 9.20
CA PHE A 227 4.25 14.77 8.24
C PHE A 227 5.11 13.64 7.67
N SER A 228 6.37 13.48 8.11
CA SER A 228 7.26 12.39 7.73
C SER A 228 7.60 11.48 8.91
N HIS A 229 7.91 10.21 8.59
CA HIS A 229 8.31 9.22 9.58
C HIS A 229 9.39 8.29 9.01
N ARG A 230 10.41 7.97 9.81
CA ARG A 230 11.55 7.12 9.41
C ARG A 230 11.29 5.67 9.81
N MET A 231 10.49 4.94 9.00
CA MET A 231 10.02 3.57 9.31
C MET A 231 11.18 2.61 9.56
N LEU A 232 12.21 2.63 8.70
CA LEU A 232 13.34 1.71 8.83
C LEU A 232 14.31 2.06 9.97
N ALA A 233 14.28 3.30 10.46
CA ALA A 233 15.04 3.69 11.66
C ALA A 233 14.38 3.23 12.97
N GLN A 234 13.12 2.82 12.90
CA GLN A 234 12.39 2.28 14.04
C GLN A 234 12.86 0.87 14.37
N GLU A 235 13.09 0.56 15.65
CA GLU A 235 13.37 -0.80 16.08
C GLU A 235 12.18 -1.72 15.81
N PRO A 236 12.39 -2.86 15.12
CA PRO A 236 11.32 -3.79 14.84
C PRO A 236 10.95 -4.63 16.05
N GLN A 237 9.71 -5.03 16.12
CA GLN A 237 9.30 -6.16 16.94
C GLN A 237 9.82 -7.45 16.28
N ARG A 238 10.61 -8.24 17.00
CA ARG A 238 11.25 -9.46 16.49
C ARG A 238 10.49 -10.70 16.93
N PHE A 239 10.33 -11.63 16.02
CA PHE A 239 9.67 -12.92 16.20
C PHE A 239 10.52 -14.05 15.62
N PRO A 240 10.25 -15.34 15.95
CA PRO A 240 11.05 -16.47 15.46
C PRO A 240 11.15 -16.56 13.93
N GLY A 241 10.08 -16.17 13.20
CA GLY A 241 10.00 -16.25 11.74
C GLY A 241 10.15 -14.92 11.02
N GLY A 242 10.55 -13.83 11.71
CA GLY A 242 10.68 -12.53 11.04
C GLY A 242 10.50 -11.34 11.98
N ARG A 243 10.07 -10.22 11.43
CA ARG A 243 9.94 -8.96 12.19
C ARG A 243 8.83 -8.06 11.66
N VAL A 244 8.32 -7.20 12.51
CA VAL A 244 7.24 -6.25 12.19
C VAL A 244 7.61 -4.85 12.71
N ARG A 245 7.37 -3.84 11.88
CA ARG A 245 7.38 -2.43 12.30
C ARG A 245 5.99 -1.86 12.09
N VAL A 246 5.46 -1.17 13.08
CA VAL A 246 4.15 -0.53 13.02
C VAL A 246 4.34 0.98 13.02
N ALA A 247 3.69 1.67 12.06
CA ALA A 247 3.54 3.12 12.06
C ALA A 247 2.05 3.45 12.25
N ASP A 248 1.71 4.00 13.39
CA ASP A 248 0.36 4.40 13.74
C ASP A 248 0.38 5.72 14.55
N VAL A 249 -0.77 6.23 14.96
CA VAL A 249 -0.86 7.51 15.65
C VAL A 249 -0.03 7.57 16.95
N SER A 250 0.41 6.45 17.52
CA SER A 250 1.21 6.41 18.77
C SER A 250 2.67 6.79 18.53
N ASN A 251 3.21 6.55 17.35
CA ASN A 251 4.60 6.86 16.97
C ASN A 251 4.73 7.73 15.72
N PHE A 252 3.65 7.89 14.95
CA PHE A 252 3.53 8.81 13.83
C PHE A 252 2.24 9.64 13.98
N ALA A 253 2.29 10.64 14.85
CA ALA A 253 1.12 11.39 15.33
C ALA A 253 0.32 12.13 14.25
N ALA A 254 0.89 12.37 13.07
CA ALA A 254 0.17 12.96 11.93
C ALA A 254 -0.76 11.94 11.25
N SER A 255 -0.44 10.65 11.27
CA SER A 255 -1.18 9.58 10.57
C SER A 255 -2.45 9.21 11.34
N THR A 256 -3.49 10.03 11.19
CA THR A 256 -4.72 9.95 11.99
C THR A 256 -5.83 9.12 11.35
N THR A 257 -5.74 8.82 10.06
CA THR A 257 -6.78 8.06 9.33
C THR A 257 -6.26 6.77 8.71
N ILE A 258 -4.93 6.61 8.58
CA ILE A 258 -4.31 5.40 8.05
C ILE A 258 -3.20 4.96 9.01
N CYS A 259 -3.11 3.68 9.30
CA CYS A 259 -1.95 3.07 9.93
C CYS A 259 -1.41 1.93 9.07
N ALA A 260 -0.14 1.57 9.31
CA ALA A 260 0.52 0.53 8.53
C ALA A 260 1.43 -0.35 9.40
N ALA A 261 1.61 -1.60 8.98
CA ALA A 261 2.69 -2.46 9.44
C ALA A 261 3.57 -2.87 8.27
N LEU A 262 4.89 -2.73 8.41
CA LEU A 262 5.87 -3.33 7.52
C LEU A 262 6.23 -4.70 8.11
N VAL A 263 5.84 -5.75 7.40
CA VAL A 263 6.04 -7.14 7.79
C VAL A 263 7.17 -7.74 6.96
N GLU A 264 8.11 -8.37 7.63
CA GLU A 264 9.21 -9.11 7.01
C GLU A 264 9.16 -10.55 7.54
N ILE A 265 8.95 -11.52 6.64
CA ILE A 265 8.86 -12.95 6.95
C ILE A 265 10.07 -13.66 6.37
N ASP A 266 10.85 -14.32 7.22
CA ASP A 266 12.00 -15.11 6.80
C ASP A 266 11.55 -16.34 5.96
N PRO A 267 12.44 -16.94 5.15
CA PRO A 267 12.12 -18.16 4.42
C PRO A 267 11.58 -19.27 5.33
N GLY A 268 10.42 -19.84 4.96
CA GLY A 268 9.71 -20.84 5.76
C GLY A 268 8.90 -20.29 6.93
N GLY A 269 8.92 -18.97 7.13
CA GLY A 269 8.12 -18.29 8.14
C GLY A 269 6.69 -17.99 7.67
N LEU A 270 5.87 -17.62 8.64
CA LEU A 270 4.43 -17.39 8.47
C LEU A 270 3.99 -16.16 9.29
N ARG A 271 3.29 -15.21 8.67
CA ARG A 271 2.41 -14.30 9.39
C ARG A 271 1.27 -15.13 9.95
N GLU A 272 1.16 -15.19 11.28
CA GLU A 272 0.27 -16.13 11.96
C GLU A 272 -1.19 -16.05 11.50
N LEU A 273 -1.99 -17.09 11.79
CA LEU A 273 -3.44 -17.03 11.60
C LEU A 273 -4.04 -15.98 12.52
N HIS A 274 -4.67 -14.97 11.93
CA HIS A 274 -5.22 -13.82 12.64
C HIS A 274 -6.38 -13.20 11.86
N TRP A 275 -6.99 -12.17 12.43
CA TRP A 275 -7.95 -11.29 11.74
C TRP A 275 -7.91 -9.89 12.32
N HIS A 276 -8.40 -8.92 11.55
CA HIS A 276 -8.57 -7.54 11.98
C HIS A 276 -10.01 -7.33 12.39
N PRO A 277 -10.29 -6.84 13.63
CA PRO A 277 -11.64 -6.87 14.17
C PRO A 277 -12.59 -5.79 13.62
N THR A 278 -12.08 -4.71 13.05
CA THR A 278 -12.88 -3.51 12.74
C THR A 278 -12.67 -2.92 11.36
N ASP A 279 -11.56 -3.21 10.68
CA ASP A 279 -11.21 -2.54 9.44
C ASP A 279 -10.66 -3.54 8.43
N ASP A 280 -10.91 -3.26 7.16
CA ASP A 280 -10.36 -4.01 6.05
C ASP A 280 -8.85 -3.80 5.96
N GLU A 281 -8.14 -4.81 5.52
CA GLU A 281 -6.70 -4.76 5.27
C GLU A 281 -6.43 -4.60 3.79
N TRP A 282 -5.63 -3.60 3.43
CA TRP A 282 -5.04 -3.44 2.11
C TRP A 282 -3.56 -3.77 2.19
N GLN A 283 -3.05 -4.60 1.27
CA GLN A 283 -1.68 -5.09 1.27
C GLN A 283 -0.94 -4.64 0.02
N TYR A 284 0.37 -4.37 0.17
CA TYR A 284 1.28 -4.17 -0.96
C TYR A 284 2.55 -4.99 -0.76
N TYR A 285 2.86 -5.84 -1.72
CA TYR A 285 4.01 -6.73 -1.68
C TYR A 285 5.23 -6.04 -2.29
N ILE A 286 6.26 -5.81 -1.47
CA ILE A 286 7.48 -5.10 -1.86
C ILE A 286 8.51 -6.05 -2.46
N SER A 287 8.71 -7.24 -1.85
CA SER A 287 9.66 -8.24 -2.33
C SER A 287 9.30 -9.64 -1.84
N GLY A 288 9.88 -10.65 -2.49
CA GLY A 288 9.66 -12.05 -2.14
C GLY A 288 8.42 -12.67 -2.80
N GLN A 289 8.02 -13.84 -2.29
CA GLN A 289 6.87 -14.60 -2.77
C GLN A 289 6.03 -15.07 -1.57
N GLY A 290 4.78 -14.68 -1.52
CA GLY A 290 3.87 -14.99 -0.43
C GLY A 290 2.65 -15.76 -0.88
N ARG A 291 2.11 -16.60 0.00
CA ARG A 291 0.81 -17.23 -0.15
C ARG A 291 -0.10 -16.80 0.98
N MET A 292 -1.24 -16.23 0.65
CA MET A 292 -2.28 -15.88 1.61
C MET A 292 -3.44 -16.85 1.48
N GLY A 293 -3.82 -17.48 2.59
CA GLY A 293 -5.09 -18.18 2.71
C GLY A 293 -6.08 -17.31 3.47
N VAL A 294 -7.30 -17.16 2.93
CA VAL A 294 -8.36 -16.35 3.54
C VAL A 294 -9.57 -17.24 3.78
N PHE A 295 -10.15 -17.13 4.98
CA PHE A 295 -11.34 -17.82 5.40
C PHE A 295 -12.44 -16.81 5.75
N ALA A 296 -13.62 -17.02 5.17
CA ALA A 296 -14.87 -16.37 5.57
C ALA A 296 -15.85 -17.39 6.16
N SER A 297 -16.95 -16.93 6.71
CA SER A 297 -17.97 -17.83 7.27
C SER A 297 -18.54 -18.82 6.22
N SER A 298 -19.26 -19.85 6.66
CA SER A 298 -19.95 -20.83 5.81
C SER A 298 -19.02 -21.68 4.94
N GLY A 299 -17.78 -21.92 5.39
CA GLY A 299 -16.81 -22.75 4.69
C GLY A 299 -16.20 -22.09 3.44
N LEU A 300 -16.41 -20.80 3.26
CA LEU A 300 -15.81 -20.04 2.16
C LEU A 300 -14.33 -19.81 2.45
N ALA A 301 -13.47 -20.28 1.56
CA ALA A 301 -12.03 -20.06 1.66
C ALA A 301 -11.42 -19.91 0.28
N ARG A 302 -10.34 -19.14 0.18
CA ARG A 302 -9.58 -19.00 -1.05
C ARG A 302 -8.11 -18.69 -0.74
N THR A 303 -7.25 -19.11 -1.68
CA THR A 303 -5.81 -18.97 -1.59
C THR A 303 -5.30 -18.12 -2.75
N PHE A 304 -4.33 -17.26 -2.48
CA PHE A 304 -3.74 -16.33 -3.44
C PHE A 304 -2.23 -16.34 -3.30
N ASP A 305 -1.51 -16.36 -4.42
CA ASP A 305 -0.05 -16.19 -4.44
C ASP A 305 0.29 -14.76 -4.86
N PHE A 306 1.27 -14.15 -4.19
CA PHE A 306 1.68 -12.76 -4.36
C PHE A 306 3.16 -12.64 -4.67
N ARG A 307 3.51 -11.59 -5.40
CA ARG A 307 4.88 -11.17 -5.72
C ARG A 307 5.00 -9.65 -5.60
N ALA A 308 6.22 -9.14 -5.71
CA ALA A 308 6.47 -7.70 -5.73
C ALA A 308 5.57 -6.97 -6.75
N GLY A 309 4.94 -5.87 -6.32
CA GLY A 309 3.99 -5.08 -7.11
C GLY A 309 2.55 -5.59 -7.08
N ASP A 310 2.27 -6.66 -6.35
CA ASP A 310 0.90 -7.13 -6.14
C ASP A 310 0.23 -6.43 -4.96
N VAL A 311 -1.09 -6.32 -5.07
CA VAL A 311 -2.00 -5.82 -4.05
C VAL A 311 -2.87 -6.95 -3.54
N GLY A 312 -2.97 -7.08 -2.23
CA GLY A 312 -3.92 -7.95 -1.53
C GLY A 312 -5.00 -7.14 -0.81
N TYR A 313 -6.14 -7.75 -0.57
CA TYR A 313 -7.22 -7.17 0.22
C TYR A 313 -7.90 -8.24 1.07
N VAL A 314 -8.13 -7.93 2.33
CA VAL A 314 -8.83 -8.81 3.26
C VAL A 314 -9.92 -8.02 3.96
N PRO A 315 -11.22 -8.35 3.75
CA PRO A 315 -12.31 -7.75 4.50
C PRO A 315 -12.16 -7.99 6.00
N PHE A 316 -12.58 -7.03 6.81
CA PHE A 316 -12.49 -7.15 8.26
C PHE A 316 -13.15 -8.43 8.79
N ALA A 317 -12.64 -8.94 9.89
CA ALA A 317 -13.05 -10.19 10.53
C ALA A 317 -12.79 -11.49 9.72
N TYR A 318 -12.28 -11.41 8.48
CA TYR A 318 -11.87 -12.62 7.75
C TYR A 318 -10.56 -13.17 8.32
N GLY A 319 -10.58 -14.44 8.74
CA GLY A 319 -9.38 -15.14 9.19
C GLY A 319 -8.41 -15.36 8.05
N HIS A 320 -7.12 -15.04 8.24
CA HIS A 320 -6.12 -15.22 7.19
C HIS A 320 -4.72 -15.45 7.75
N TYR A 321 -3.82 -15.85 6.87
CA TYR A 321 -2.40 -16.00 7.12
C TYR A 321 -1.61 -15.69 5.84
N ILE A 322 -0.33 -15.36 5.96
CA ILE A 322 0.57 -15.18 4.83
C ILE A 322 1.85 -15.99 5.07
N GLU A 323 2.15 -16.94 4.18
CA GLU A 323 3.32 -17.81 4.22
C GLU A 323 4.38 -17.33 3.22
N ASN A 324 5.64 -17.32 3.62
CA ASN A 324 6.75 -17.09 2.70
C ASN A 324 7.07 -18.37 1.94
N LEU A 325 6.79 -18.39 0.63
CA LEU A 325 7.07 -19.52 -0.26
C LEU A 325 8.47 -19.47 -0.89
N GLY A 326 9.18 -18.36 -0.74
CA GLY A 326 10.48 -18.13 -1.37
C GLY A 326 11.66 -18.55 -0.52
N SER A 327 12.84 -18.43 -1.12
CA SER A 327 14.15 -18.59 -0.45
C SER A 327 14.71 -17.27 0.09
N GLU A 328 14.04 -16.16 -0.19
CA GLU A 328 14.39 -14.80 0.26
C GLU A 328 13.30 -14.28 1.21
N PRO A 329 13.59 -13.27 2.02
CA PRO A 329 12.57 -12.65 2.87
C PRO A 329 11.38 -12.12 2.05
N LEU A 330 10.18 -12.42 2.51
CA LEU A 330 8.96 -11.79 2.03
C LEU A 330 8.75 -10.48 2.78
N VAL A 331 8.62 -9.38 2.05
CA VAL A 331 8.41 -8.04 2.62
C VAL A 331 7.14 -7.43 2.03
N PHE A 332 6.22 -7.01 2.89
CA PHE A 332 4.99 -6.37 2.48
C PHE A 332 4.46 -5.39 3.53
N LEU A 333 3.58 -4.50 3.09
CA LEU A 333 2.85 -3.56 3.93
C LEU A 333 1.44 -4.09 4.16
N GLU A 334 0.99 -4.04 5.41
CA GLU A 334 -0.42 -4.16 5.83
C GLU A 334 -0.91 -2.75 6.17
N MET A 335 -2.01 -2.28 5.56
CA MET A 335 -2.52 -0.93 5.76
C MET A 335 -4.00 -0.93 6.07
N PHE A 336 -4.42 -0.01 6.95
CA PHE A 336 -5.76 0.03 7.52
C PHE A 336 -6.26 1.47 7.57
N ARG A 337 -7.55 1.67 7.28
CA ARG A 337 -8.21 2.98 7.40
C ARG A 337 -8.59 3.27 8.84
N LYS A 338 -7.59 3.39 9.69
CA LYS A 338 -7.75 3.68 11.13
C LYS A 338 -6.49 4.29 11.72
N PRO A 339 -6.57 4.95 12.88
CA PRO A 339 -5.42 5.57 13.51
C PRO A 339 -4.47 4.60 14.23
N ARG A 340 -4.91 3.36 14.58
CA ARG A 340 -4.13 2.38 15.35
C ARG A 340 -4.16 1.02 14.71
N PHE A 341 -3.01 0.36 14.70
CA PHE A 341 -2.88 -1.02 14.27
C PHE A 341 -3.45 -1.98 15.32
N GLU A 342 -4.34 -2.89 14.89
CA GLU A 342 -4.96 -3.90 15.76
C GLU A 342 -5.22 -5.18 14.99
N ASP A 343 -4.89 -6.32 15.61
CA ASP A 343 -5.22 -7.65 15.11
C ASP A 343 -5.43 -8.62 16.27
N ILE A 344 -6.15 -9.71 16.02
CA ILE A 344 -6.42 -10.79 16.98
C ILE A 344 -5.74 -12.06 16.49
N SER A 345 -4.82 -12.57 17.28
CA SER A 345 -4.12 -13.84 17.06
C SER A 345 -5.05 -15.02 17.37
N LEU A 346 -5.20 -15.96 16.44
CA LEU A 346 -5.94 -17.19 16.65
C LEU A 346 -5.33 -18.03 17.79
N ALA A 347 -4.01 -18.19 17.78
CA ALA A 347 -3.29 -18.98 18.79
C ALA A 347 -3.44 -18.38 20.19
N GLN A 348 -3.30 -17.05 20.32
CA GLN A 348 -3.48 -16.35 21.58
C GLN A 348 -4.93 -16.43 22.07
N TRP A 349 -5.91 -16.28 21.20
CA TRP A 349 -7.32 -16.42 21.58
C TRP A 349 -7.61 -17.82 22.13
N MET A 350 -7.15 -18.87 21.45
CA MET A 350 -7.29 -20.25 21.95
C MET A 350 -6.61 -20.43 23.30
N ALA A 351 -5.39 -19.92 23.48
CA ALA A 351 -4.61 -20.03 24.72
C ALA A 351 -5.24 -19.31 25.92
N LEU A 352 -6.05 -18.26 25.67
CA LEU A 352 -6.72 -17.44 26.68
C LEU A 352 -8.21 -17.80 26.88
N THR A 353 -8.71 -18.77 26.14
CA THR A 353 -10.03 -19.38 26.33
C THR A 353 -9.91 -20.59 27.27
N PRO A 354 -10.94 -20.90 28.10
CA PRO A 354 -10.88 -22.10 28.93
C PRO A 354 -10.51 -23.34 28.12
N ALA A 355 -9.43 -24.03 28.49
CA ALA A 355 -8.83 -25.08 27.68
C ALA A 355 -9.81 -26.22 27.32
N GLN A 356 -10.77 -26.54 28.22
CA GLN A 356 -11.79 -27.56 27.94
C GLN A 356 -12.73 -27.12 26.81
N VAL A 357 -13.11 -25.83 26.74
CA VAL A 357 -13.96 -25.31 25.64
C VAL A 357 -13.31 -25.48 24.29
N VAL A 358 -12.03 -25.13 24.18
CA VAL A 358 -11.25 -25.28 22.94
C VAL A 358 -11.06 -26.75 22.58
N ALA A 359 -10.70 -27.57 23.58
CA ALA A 359 -10.50 -29.02 23.42
C ALA A 359 -11.76 -29.72 22.88
N ASP A 360 -12.91 -29.43 23.48
CA ASP A 360 -14.19 -30.00 23.05
C ASP A 360 -14.64 -29.52 21.66
N THR A 361 -14.39 -28.21 21.37
CA THR A 361 -14.75 -27.60 20.08
C THR A 361 -13.94 -28.20 18.92
N LEU A 362 -12.65 -28.46 19.13
CA LEU A 362 -11.71 -28.86 18.08
C LEU A 362 -11.37 -30.38 18.13
N ASN A 363 -11.93 -31.13 19.07
CA ASN A 363 -11.57 -32.52 19.34
C ASN A 363 -10.06 -32.73 19.60
N LEU A 364 -9.46 -31.81 20.39
CA LEU A 364 -8.05 -31.86 20.74
C LEU A 364 -7.86 -32.37 22.19
N PRO A 365 -6.72 -33.02 22.48
CA PRO A 365 -6.29 -33.21 23.87
C PRO A 365 -6.14 -31.89 24.60
N ARG A 366 -6.63 -31.79 25.81
CA ARG A 366 -6.59 -30.55 26.61
C ARG A 366 -5.17 -30.03 26.82
N GLU A 367 -4.20 -30.90 27.00
CA GLU A 367 -2.78 -30.57 27.17
C GLU A 367 -2.19 -29.85 25.93
N MET A 368 -2.69 -30.13 24.73
CA MET A 368 -2.28 -29.41 23.52
C MET A 368 -2.73 -27.94 23.57
N VAL A 369 -3.92 -27.69 24.08
CA VAL A 369 -4.45 -26.33 24.23
C VAL A 369 -3.69 -25.57 25.33
N GLU A 370 -3.41 -26.22 26.45
CA GLU A 370 -2.67 -25.64 27.58
C GLU A 370 -1.22 -25.30 27.22
N ALA A 371 -0.64 -25.97 26.23
CA ALA A 371 0.70 -25.69 25.70
C ALA A 371 0.78 -24.50 24.74
N LEU A 372 -0.35 -23.93 24.30
CA LEU A 372 -0.36 -22.81 23.37
C LEU A 372 0.24 -21.54 24.00
N PRO A 373 0.94 -20.71 23.20
CA PRO A 373 1.53 -19.47 23.70
C PRO A 373 0.45 -18.46 24.06
N LYS A 374 0.49 -17.95 25.30
CA LYS A 374 -0.42 -16.90 25.80
C LYS A 374 -0.02 -15.48 25.34
N VAL A 375 1.14 -15.36 24.75
CA VAL A 375 1.64 -14.12 24.16
C VAL A 375 1.61 -14.24 22.66
N LYS A 376 1.05 -13.24 22.00
CA LYS A 376 0.95 -13.13 20.55
C LYS A 376 2.33 -13.24 19.89
N ARG A 377 2.39 -13.98 18.80
CA ARG A 377 3.57 -14.13 17.94
C ARG A 377 3.16 -13.80 16.50
N SER A 378 3.22 -12.52 16.15
CA SER A 378 2.75 -12.05 14.85
C SER A 378 3.41 -12.74 13.65
N VAL A 379 4.67 -13.19 13.80
CA VAL A 379 5.38 -13.99 12.80
C VAL A 379 5.97 -15.23 13.46
N VAL A 380 5.68 -16.40 12.90
CA VAL A 380 6.17 -17.70 13.38
C VAL A 380 7.11 -18.31 12.35
N GLY A 381 8.08 -19.12 12.80
CA GLY A 381 9.07 -19.80 11.96
C GLY A 381 8.94 -21.32 12.04
#